data_af6ca1c224fe9e209e750a59872ef8eb
#
_entry.id   af6ca1c224fe9e209e750a59872ef8eb
#
_cell.length_a   1.000
_cell.length_b   1.000
_cell.length_c   1.000
_cell.angle_alpha   90.00
_cell.angle_beta   90.00
_cell.angle_gamma   90.00
#
_symmetry.space_group_name_H-M   'P 1'
#
loop_
_entity.id
_entity.type
_entity.pdbx_description
1 polymer ?
#
loop_
_entity_poly.entity_id
_entity_poly.type
_entity_poly.pdbx_seq_one_letter_code
_entity_poly.pdbx_strand_id
1 'polypeptide(L)'
;MISPITPLQILVLLLSTLSLKVSSLNLQESFVQCLNQNSDRTYPFHTTIYTPNQPSFTTILDSLAMNLRCIAPSTPKPEFIFTPSQDSHVQAAVICSKKLGIHLRVRSGGHDYEGLSYVSEIETPFIVIDLVKLRGINVDIKTKTAWVQSGATIGEVYYRIYEKSSILGFPAGLCTSLGVGGHITGGAYGTLMRKYGLGVDNVLDARIVDANGKILDRKSMGEDLFWAIRGGGGGSFGILLWWQIKLVPVPPTVTVFTVTKTLEQGATKILHRWQEVAPYIDENLFIRVIIQPAKDGNKTQRTITTSYNAVFLGESRTLLQVIKKSFPELGLTRKDCQETSWIKSVLYIAGFPSTTPPEILLKGKPTFKNSFKAKSDFVREPIPETGLEGLWQRLLSEDSPLMIWNPYGGKMSEFSESDSPFPHRNGTLYKIQYLSIWQEGEKNVAKHVDWIRKLYNYMSPYVSKFPREAYVNYRDLDLGINTKNSTSYIEASAWGYRYFKGNFNKLVKIKTRVDPENVFRHEQSIPPLPV
;
A
#
# COMPACT_ATOMS: atom_id res chain seq x y z
N MET A 1 -46.56 -26.71 3.83
CA MET A 1 -46.24 -28.15 3.68
C MET A 1 -44.86 -28.22 3.03
N ILE A 2 -43.83 -28.58 3.82
CA ILE A 2 -42.48 -28.76 3.34
C ILE A 2 -42.40 -30.21 2.84
N SER A 3 -42.17 -30.42 1.54
CA SER A 3 -42.00 -31.75 0.98
C SER A 3 -40.76 -32.42 1.58
N PRO A 4 -40.81 -33.69 1.98
CA PRO A 4 -39.67 -34.39 2.51
C PRO A 4 -38.60 -34.55 1.42
N ILE A 5 -37.35 -34.22 1.78
CA ILE A 5 -36.18 -34.42 0.92
C ILE A 5 -36.04 -35.92 0.64
N THR A 6 -36.02 -36.30 -0.62
CA THR A 6 -35.94 -37.72 -0.99
C THR A 6 -34.51 -38.25 -0.76
N PRO A 7 -34.32 -39.55 -0.46
CA PRO A 7 -32.98 -40.15 -0.31
C PRO A 7 -32.06 -39.91 -1.52
N LEU A 8 -32.65 -39.76 -2.71
CA LEU A 8 -31.93 -39.46 -3.93
C LEU A 8 -31.35 -38.03 -3.93
N GLN A 9 -32.10 -37.06 -3.39
CA GLN A 9 -31.60 -35.66 -3.26
C GLN A 9 -30.46 -35.56 -2.23
N ILE A 10 -30.54 -36.33 -1.15
CA ILE A 10 -29.43 -36.42 -0.15
C ILE A 10 -28.21 -37.09 -0.78
N LEU A 11 -28.38 -38.13 -1.59
CA LEU A 11 -27.31 -38.81 -2.29
C LEU A 11 -26.61 -37.90 -3.32
N VAL A 12 -27.38 -37.10 -4.06
CA VAL A 12 -26.86 -36.12 -5.03
C VAL A 12 -26.11 -35.00 -4.32
N LEU A 13 -26.58 -34.52 -3.16
CA LEU A 13 -25.87 -33.53 -2.34
C LEU A 13 -24.56 -34.11 -1.76
N LEU A 14 -24.57 -35.35 -1.26
CA LEU A 14 -23.38 -36.03 -0.76
C LEU A 14 -22.36 -36.32 -1.87
N LEU A 15 -22.80 -36.73 -3.05
CA LEU A 15 -21.95 -36.95 -4.22
C LEU A 15 -21.36 -35.63 -4.74
N SER A 16 -22.13 -34.54 -4.73
CA SER A 16 -21.61 -33.20 -5.12
C SER A 16 -20.59 -32.67 -4.13
N THR A 17 -20.78 -32.87 -2.81
CA THR A 17 -19.80 -32.46 -1.79
C THR A 17 -18.54 -33.34 -1.79
N LEU A 18 -18.66 -34.65 -2.08
CA LEU A 18 -17.52 -35.53 -2.29
C LEU A 18 -16.73 -35.17 -3.57
N SER A 19 -17.43 -34.88 -4.67
CA SER A 19 -16.79 -34.46 -5.93
C SER A 19 -16.02 -33.15 -5.77
N LEU A 20 -16.54 -32.18 -5.00
CA LEU A 20 -15.85 -30.93 -4.71
C LEU A 20 -14.61 -31.15 -3.83
N LYS A 21 -14.64 -32.02 -2.82
CA LYS A 21 -13.48 -32.35 -2.00
C LYS A 21 -12.41 -33.15 -2.76
N VAL A 22 -12.81 -34.09 -3.60
CA VAL A 22 -11.89 -34.84 -4.48
C VAL A 22 -11.25 -33.92 -5.52
N SER A 23 -11.99 -32.92 -6.03
CA SER A 23 -11.46 -31.93 -6.97
C SER A 23 -10.40 -31.03 -6.31
N SER A 24 -10.56 -30.58 -5.05
CA SER A 24 -9.58 -29.70 -4.38
C SER A 24 -8.28 -30.43 -4.02
N LEU A 25 -8.35 -31.68 -3.55
CA LEU A 25 -7.16 -32.52 -3.33
C LEU A 25 -6.40 -32.76 -4.64
N ASN A 26 -7.12 -32.99 -5.73
CA ASN A 26 -6.52 -33.16 -7.07
C ASN A 26 -5.83 -31.88 -7.57
N LEU A 27 -6.38 -30.68 -7.26
CA LEU A 27 -5.80 -29.41 -7.69
C LEU A 27 -4.44 -29.15 -7.06
N GLN A 28 -4.29 -29.33 -5.74
CA GLN A 28 -3.02 -29.18 -5.04
C GLN A 28 -1.97 -30.16 -5.56
N GLU A 29 -2.33 -31.44 -5.68
CA GLU A 29 -1.41 -32.48 -6.18
C GLU A 29 -0.96 -32.19 -7.61
N SER A 30 -1.89 -31.80 -8.48
CA SER A 30 -1.59 -31.41 -9.87
C SER A 30 -0.65 -30.19 -9.91
N PHE A 31 -0.85 -29.21 -9.01
CA PHE A 31 0.02 -28.05 -8.91
C PHE A 31 1.43 -28.43 -8.45
N VAL A 32 1.57 -29.27 -7.40
CA VAL A 32 2.86 -29.78 -6.92
C VAL A 32 3.58 -30.58 -8.01
N GLN A 33 2.86 -31.46 -8.72
CA GLN A 33 3.43 -32.24 -9.81
C GLN A 33 3.96 -31.32 -10.92
N CYS A 34 3.19 -30.29 -11.26
CA CYS A 34 3.62 -29.31 -12.26
C CYS A 34 4.83 -28.50 -11.77
N LEU A 35 4.88 -28.07 -10.50
CA LEU A 35 6.04 -27.38 -9.93
C LEU A 35 7.32 -28.25 -10.05
N ASN A 36 7.24 -29.55 -9.73
CA ASN A 36 8.36 -30.48 -9.83
C ASN A 36 8.86 -30.68 -11.29
N GLN A 37 8.00 -30.45 -12.27
CA GLN A 37 8.37 -30.53 -13.69
C GLN A 37 9.02 -29.23 -14.22
N ASN A 38 8.72 -28.07 -13.62
CA ASN A 38 9.09 -26.76 -14.13
C ASN A 38 10.10 -26.00 -13.24
N SER A 39 10.61 -26.61 -12.18
CA SER A 39 11.61 -26.02 -11.28
C SER A 39 12.68 -27.03 -10.89
N ASP A 40 13.64 -26.63 -10.06
CA ASP A 40 14.67 -27.53 -9.53
C ASP A 40 14.02 -28.69 -8.74
N ARG A 41 14.22 -29.92 -9.24
CA ARG A 41 13.62 -31.15 -8.69
C ARG A 41 14.13 -31.53 -7.30
N THR A 42 15.19 -30.89 -6.81
CA THR A 42 15.75 -31.17 -5.47
C THR A 42 14.97 -30.54 -4.33
N TYR A 43 14.02 -29.65 -4.64
CA TYR A 43 13.30 -28.86 -3.64
C TYR A 43 11.98 -29.51 -3.20
N PRO A 44 11.76 -29.67 -1.85
CA PRO A 44 10.56 -30.31 -1.34
C PRO A 44 9.37 -29.33 -1.29
N PHE A 45 8.61 -29.18 -2.38
CA PHE A 45 7.49 -28.21 -2.47
C PHE A 45 6.37 -28.44 -1.46
N HIS A 46 6.15 -29.69 -1.00
CA HIS A 46 5.14 -30.01 0.00
C HIS A 46 5.33 -29.26 1.33
N THR A 47 6.56 -28.81 1.65
CA THR A 47 6.86 -28.03 2.87
C THR A 47 6.60 -26.53 2.68
N THR A 48 6.21 -26.10 1.49
CA THR A 48 6.01 -24.70 1.12
C THR A 48 4.58 -24.39 0.70
N ILE A 49 3.70 -25.38 0.73
CA ILE A 49 2.28 -25.26 0.44
C ILE A 49 1.49 -25.48 1.72
N TYR A 50 0.59 -24.54 2.02
CA TYR A 50 -0.27 -24.56 3.20
C TYR A 50 -1.73 -24.61 2.75
N THR A 51 -2.45 -25.66 3.18
CA THR A 51 -3.85 -25.89 2.83
C THR A 51 -4.78 -25.63 4.03
N PRO A 52 -6.08 -25.36 3.81
CA PRO A 52 -7.04 -25.08 4.88
C PRO A 52 -7.13 -26.16 5.96
N ASN A 53 -6.76 -27.41 5.64
CA ASN A 53 -6.76 -28.52 6.59
C ASN A 53 -5.54 -28.53 7.54
N GLN A 54 -4.56 -27.65 7.32
CA GLN A 54 -3.36 -27.55 8.16
C GLN A 54 -3.52 -26.45 9.21
N PRO A 55 -3.16 -26.67 10.48
CA PRO A 55 -3.26 -25.65 11.54
C PRO A 55 -2.49 -24.36 11.23
N SER A 56 -1.38 -24.48 10.48
CA SER A 56 -0.55 -23.34 10.05
C SER A 56 -1.17 -22.46 8.98
N PHE A 57 -2.19 -22.92 8.26
CA PHE A 57 -2.79 -22.17 7.15
C PHE A 57 -3.35 -20.83 7.61
N THR A 58 -4.24 -20.82 8.60
CA THR A 58 -4.83 -19.61 9.15
C THR A 58 -3.77 -18.68 9.72
N THR A 59 -2.82 -19.22 10.48
CA THR A 59 -1.70 -18.43 11.03
C THR A 59 -0.92 -17.73 9.93
N ILE A 60 -0.61 -18.41 8.82
CA ILE A 60 0.14 -17.82 7.70
C ILE A 60 -0.73 -16.83 6.93
N LEU A 61 -2.00 -17.14 6.68
CA LEU A 61 -2.93 -16.24 6.00
C LEU A 61 -3.05 -14.91 6.76
N ASP A 62 -3.27 -14.99 8.06
CA ASP A 62 -3.58 -13.85 8.92
C ASP A 62 -2.33 -13.06 9.35
N SER A 63 -1.15 -13.70 9.39
CA SER A 63 0.08 -13.07 9.91
C SER A 63 0.42 -11.74 9.26
N LEU A 64 0.23 -11.63 7.95
CA LEU A 64 0.53 -10.44 7.14
C LEU A 64 -0.73 -9.65 6.72
N ALA A 65 -1.94 -10.11 7.05
CA ALA A 65 -3.15 -9.37 6.76
C ALA A 65 -3.22 -8.09 7.61
N MET A 66 -3.08 -6.93 6.98
CA MET A 66 -3.12 -5.62 7.66
C MET A 66 -4.54 -5.24 8.06
N ASN A 67 -5.52 -5.48 7.19
CA ASN A 67 -6.92 -5.17 7.41
C ASN A 67 -7.69 -6.41 7.85
N LEU A 68 -8.04 -6.49 9.13
CA LEU A 68 -8.76 -7.64 9.71
C LEU A 68 -10.15 -7.84 9.09
N ARG A 69 -10.77 -6.80 8.55
CA ARG A 69 -12.03 -6.91 7.79
C ARG A 69 -11.92 -7.91 6.63
N CYS A 70 -10.76 -7.99 6.00
CA CYS A 70 -10.51 -8.83 4.82
C CYS A 70 -10.19 -10.29 5.16
N ILE A 71 -10.11 -10.67 6.44
CA ILE A 71 -9.92 -12.05 6.88
C ILE A 71 -11.10 -12.60 7.69
N ALA A 72 -12.22 -11.88 7.69
CA ALA A 72 -13.45 -12.33 8.35
C ALA A 72 -13.85 -13.76 7.90
N PRO A 73 -14.56 -14.54 8.72
CA PRO A 73 -14.96 -15.92 8.38
C PRO A 73 -15.72 -16.02 7.04
N SER A 74 -16.52 -15.00 6.70
CA SER A 74 -17.31 -14.94 5.46
C SER A 74 -16.49 -14.59 4.22
N THR A 75 -15.25 -14.14 4.37
CA THR A 75 -14.40 -13.77 3.23
C THR A 75 -13.90 -15.01 2.50
N PRO A 76 -13.93 -15.06 1.15
CA PRO A 76 -13.37 -16.17 0.38
C PRO A 76 -11.92 -16.46 0.75
N LYS A 77 -11.57 -17.74 0.93
CA LYS A 77 -10.22 -18.19 1.28
C LYS A 77 -9.55 -18.82 0.06
N PRO A 78 -8.20 -18.71 -0.06
CA PRO A 78 -7.48 -19.42 -1.11
C PRO A 78 -7.52 -20.93 -0.91
N GLU A 79 -7.49 -21.69 -2.01
CA GLU A 79 -7.36 -23.16 -1.99
C GLU A 79 -6.08 -23.60 -1.25
N PHE A 80 -4.99 -22.85 -1.44
CA PHE A 80 -3.75 -23.01 -0.70
C PHE A 80 -2.88 -21.76 -0.83
N ILE A 81 -1.90 -21.66 0.07
CA ILE A 81 -0.86 -20.62 0.04
C ILE A 81 0.45 -21.30 -0.35
N PHE A 82 1.11 -20.80 -1.39
CA PHE A 82 2.44 -21.23 -1.79
C PHE A 82 3.50 -20.19 -1.40
N THR A 83 4.55 -20.60 -0.68
CA THR A 83 5.65 -19.71 -0.24
C THR A 83 6.95 -20.08 -0.99
N PRO A 84 7.20 -19.49 -2.19
CA PRO A 84 8.42 -19.74 -2.94
C PRO A 84 9.66 -19.24 -2.19
N SER A 85 10.78 -19.95 -2.33
CA SER A 85 12.07 -19.58 -1.73
C SER A 85 13.15 -19.21 -2.73
N GLN A 86 12.83 -19.31 -4.03
CA GLN A 86 13.71 -18.99 -5.15
C GLN A 86 12.90 -18.37 -6.30
N ASP A 87 13.56 -17.60 -7.15
CA ASP A 87 12.96 -16.97 -8.33
C ASP A 87 12.35 -18.01 -9.28
N SER A 88 13.02 -19.15 -9.50
CA SER A 88 12.54 -20.28 -10.33
C SER A 88 11.24 -20.91 -9.82
N HIS A 89 10.99 -20.87 -8.51
CA HIS A 89 9.72 -21.37 -7.93
C HIS A 89 8.55 -20.45 -8.30
N VAL A 90 8.80 -19.13 -8.41
CA VAL A 90 7.78 -18.16 -8.85
C VAL A 90 7.48 -18.35 -10.34
N GLN A 91 8.52 -18.60 -11.18
CA GLN A 91 8.34 -18.95 -12.60
C GLN A 91 7.45 -20.19 -12.75
N ALA A 92 7.82 -21.27 -12.07
CA ALA A 92 7.05 -22.52 -12.09
C ALA A 92 5.60 -22.30 -11.64
N ALA A 93 5.38 -21.50 -10.59
CA ALA A 93 4.04 -21.20 -10.10
C ALA A 93 3.18 -20.48 -11.14
N VAL A 94 3.72 -19.51 -11.90
CA VAL A 94 2.98 -18.82 -12.97
C VAL A 94 2.65 -19.79 -14.10
N ILE A 95 3.64 -20.59 -14.56
CA ILE A 95 3.43 -21.60 -15.61
C ILE A 95 2.34 -22.59 -15.21
N CYS A 96 2.43 -23.12 -13.98
CA CYS A 96 1.51 -24.13 -13.48
C CYS A 96 0.10 -23.58 -13.25
N SER A 97 -0.01 -22.37 -12.74
CA SER A 97 -1.31 -21.74 -12.56
C SER A 97 -2.01 -21.49 -13.88
N LYS A 98 -1.29 -20.99 -14.89
CA LYS A 98 -1.81 -20.83 -16.25
C LYS A 98 -2.25 -22.17 -16.86
N LYS A 99 -1.40 -23.20 -16.75
CA LYS A 99 -1.68 -24.54 -17.28
C LYS A 99 -2.91 -25.20 -16.64
N LEU A 100 -3.11 -24.97 -15.34
CA LEU A 100 -4.20 -25.57 -14.57
C LEU A 100 -5.44 -24.66 -14.46
N GLY A 101 -5.44 -23.48 -15.07
CA GLY A 101 -6.54 -22.52 -14.98
C GLY A 101 -6.76 -21.95 -13.57
N ILE A 102 -5.72 -21.91 -12.74
CA ILE A 102 -5.81 -21.41 -11.36
C ILE A 102 -5.55 -19.90 -11.33
N HIS A 103 -6.44 -19.18 -10.66
CA HIS A 103 -6.28 -17.75 -10.46
C HIS A 103 -5.23 -17.43 -9.39
N LEU A 104 -4.41 -16.39 -9.62
CA LEU A 104 -3.31 -16.00 -8.75
C LEU A 104 -3.62 -14.72 -7.95
N ARG A 105 -3.31 -14.75 -6.65
CA ARG A 105 -3.07 -13.57 -5.82
C ARG A 105 -1.60 -13.55 -5.41
N VAL A 106 -0.99 -12.38 -5.38
CA VAL A 106 0.43 -12.22 -5.02
C VAL A 106 0.53 -11.38 -3.76
N ARG A 107 1.18 -11.92 -2.73
CA ARG A 107 1.37 -11.25 -1.46
C ARG A 107 2.85 -10.95 -1.21
N SER A 108 3.17 -9.67 -1.01
CA SER A 108 4.44 -9.18 -0.49
C SER A 108 4.29 -8.94 1.02
N GLY A 109 3.92 -7.72 1.45
CA GLY A 109 3.70 -7.35 2.85
C GLY A 109 2.26 -7.44 3.36
N GLY A 110 1.28 -7.80 2.52
CA GLY A 110 -0.13 -7.94 2.92
C GLY A 110 -0.84 -6.64 3.30
N HIS A 111 -0.36 -5.49 2.82
CA HIS A 111 -0.87 -4.16 3.17
C HIS A 111 -2.00 -3.64 2.27
N ASP A 112 -2.48 -4.41 1.30
CA ASP A 112 -3.59 -3.98 0.46
C ASP A 112 -4.83 -3.68 1.33
N TYR A 113 -5.43 -2.49 1.17
CA TYR A 113 -6.51 -1.99 2.03
C TYR A 113 -7.82 -2.75 1.83
N GLU A 114 -7.99 -3.39 0.68
CA GLU A 114 -9.14 -4.25 0.36
C GLU A 114 -8.77 -5.74 0.35
N GLY A 115 -7.53 -6.08 0.78
CA GLY A 115 -7.10 -7.47 0.90
C GLY A 115 -6.76 -8.17 -0.41
N LEU A 116 -6.67 -7.47 -1.54
CA LEU A 116 -6.56 -8.07 -2.88
C LEU A 116 -5.28 -8.91 -3.10
N SER A 117 -4.30 -8.83 -2.21
CA SER A 117 -3.13 -9.70 -2.25
C SER A 117 -3.35 -11.10 -1.65
N TYR A 118 -4.49 -11.33 -0.99
CA TYR A 118 -4.83 -12.60 -0.34
C TYR A 118 -6.33 -12.94 -0.32
N VAL A 119 -7.17 -12.10 -0.92
CA VAL A 119 -8.62 -12.29 -1.11
C VAL A 119 -8.95 -12.19 -2.59
N SER A 120 -9.98 -12.93 -3.05
CA SER A 120 -10.58 -12.78 -4.38
C SER A 120 -12.09 -12.92 -4.26
N GLU A 121 -12.82 -11.88 -4.73
CA GLU A 121 -14.29 -11.90 -4.80
C GLU A 121 -14.77 -12.23 -6.21
N ILE A 122 -13.97 -11.91 -7.25
CA ILE A 122 -14.35 -12.09 -8.66
C ILE A 122 -13.86 -13.40 -9.26
N GLU A 123 -12.85 -14.05 -8.66
CA GLU A 123 -12.23 -15.26 -9.21
C GLU A 123 -12.08 -16.35 -8.15
N THR A 124 -12.71 -17.51 -8.42
CA THR A 124 -12.58 -18.72 -7.61
C THR A 124 -12.58 -19.96 -8.52
N PRO A 125 -11.73 -20.99 -8.28
CA PRO A 125 -10.74 -21.10 -7.20
C PRO A 125 -9.51 -20.21 -7.42
N PHE A 126 -8.87 -19.77 -6.35
CA PHE A 126 -7.64 -19.00 -6.40
C PHE A 126 -6.60 -19.47 -5.38
N ILE A 127 -5.32 -19.15 -5.63
CA ILE A 127 -4.23 -19.42 -4.71
C ILE A 127 -3.46 -18.13 -4.40
N VAL A 128 -2.73 -18.13 -3.28
CA VAL A 128 -1.83 -17.04 -2.90
C VAL A 128 -0.39 -17.47 -3.11
N ILE A 129 0.35 -16.72 -3.94
CA ILE A 129 1.81 -16.76 -4.02
C ILE A 129 2.35 -15.76 -3.00
N ASP A 130 2.88 -16.26 -1.89
CA ASP A 130 3.37 -15.44 -0.78
C ASP A 130 4.90 -15.33 -0.83
N LEU A 131 5.39 -14.13 -1.16
CA LEU A 131 6.81 -13.83 -1.35
C LEU A 131 7.60 -13.70 -0.03
N VAL A 132 7.00 -14.01 1.11
CA VAL A 132 7.56 -13.81 2.45
C VAL A 132 8.96 -14.40 2.66
N LYS A 133 9.36 -15.43 1.90
CA LYS A 133 10.71 -16.03 1.96
C LYS A 133 11.73 -15.35 1.02
N LEU A 134 11.29 -14.52 0.09
CA LEU A 134 12.14 -13.79 -0.86
C LEU A 134 12.44 -12.39 -0.30
N ARG A 135 13.39 -12.31 0.65
CA ARG A 135 13.69 -11.09 1.44
C ARG A 135 15.15 -10.63 1.33
N GLY A 136 15.89 -11.12 0.34
CA GLY A 136 17.29 -10.73 0.13
C GLY A 136 17.44 -9.23 -0.11
N ILE A 137 18.43 -8.59 0.53
CA ILE A 137 18.77 -7.18 0.37
C ILE A 137 20.28 -7.05 0.26
N ASN A 138 20.77 -6.62 -0.90
CA ASN A 138 22.17 -6.47 -1.22
C ASN A 138 22.49 -4.99 -1.44
N VAL A 139 23.11 -4.35 -0.45
CA VAL A 139 23.47 -2.91 -0.47
C VAL A 139 24.90 -2.74 -0.95
N ASP A 140 25.09 -1.93 -1.99
CA ASP A 140 26.38 -1.45 -2.48
C ASP A 140 26.52 0.06 -2.21
N ILE A 141 27.37 0.41 -1.23
CA ILE A 141 27.62 1.80 -0.86
C ILE A 141 28.51 2.55 -1.86
N LYS A 142 29.31 1.83 -2.67
CA LYS A 142 30.19 2.45 -3.67
C LYS A 142 29.36 3.02 -4.83
N THR A 143 28.42 2.24 -5.33
CA THR A 143 27.50 2.67 -6.37
C THR A 143 26.28 3.40 -5.83
N LYS A 144 26.07 3.40 -4.51
CA LYS A 144 24.88 3.92 -3.81
C LYS A 144 23.59 3.29 -4.36
N THR A 145 23.60 1.97 -4.48
CA THR A 145 22.43 1.19 -4.95
C THR A 145 22.14 0.02 -4.02
N ALA A 146 20.95 -0.55 -4.14
CA ALA A 146 20.66 -1.82 -3.52
C ALA A 146 19.75 -2.67 -4.41
N TRP A 147 19.99 -4.00 -4.45
CA TRP A 147 19.05 -4.97 -4.94
C TRP A 147 18.21 -5.50 -3.79
N VAL A 148 16.88 -5.47 -3.94
CA VAL A 148 15.92 -5.82 -2.89
C VAL A 148 14.89 -6.78 -3.44
N GLN A 149 14.73 -7.95 -2.81
CA GLN A 149 13.67 -8.90 -3.13
C GLN A 149 12.29 -8.41 -2.68
N SER A 150 11.28 -8.72 -3.48
CA SER A 150 9.92 -8.19 -3.33
C SER A 150 9.18 -8.62 -2.07
N GLY A 151 9.62 -9.68 -1.39
CA GLY A 151 9.08 -10.10 -0.10
C GLY A 151 9.69 -9.35 1.10
N ALA A 152 10.76 -8.57 0.91
CA ALA A 152 11.33 -7.74 1.98
C ALA A 152 10.38 -6.60 2.35
N THR A 153 10.49 -6.11 3.59
CA THR A 153 9.76 -4.94 4.07
C THR A 153 10.60 -3.67 3.98
N ILE A 154 9.94 -2.52 3.96
CA ILE A 154 10.62 -1.20 3.94
C ILE A 154 11.48 -1.01 5.20
N GLY A 155 11.04 -1.50 6.35
CA GLY A 155 11.84 -1.47 7.58
C GLY A 155 13.17 -2.21 7.43
N GLU A 156 13.14 -3.42 6.84
CA GLU A 156 14.37 -4.18 6.56
C GLU A 156 15.28 -3.43 5.59
N VAL A 157 14.73 -2.83 4.53
CA VAL A 157 15.51 -2.02 3.58
C VAL A 157 16.20 -0.87 4.31
N TYR A 158 15.49 -0.11 5.13
CA TYR A 158 16.05 0.99 5.90
C TYR A 158 17.16 0.53 6.84
N TYR A 159 16.93 -0.58 7.55
CA TYR A 159 17.92 -1.12 8.48
C TYR A 159 19.17 -1.63 7.74
N ARG A 160 19.01 -2.38 6.65
CA ARG A 160 20.15 -2.90 5.87
C ARG A 160 20.97 -1.80 5.19
N ILE A 161 20.35 -0.69 4.80
CA ILE A 161 21.08 0.49 4.33
C ILE A 161 21.86 1.11 5.49
N TYR A 162 21.21 1.29 6.64
CA TYR A 162 21.84 1.86 7.84
C TYR A 162 23.04 1.04 8.35
N GLU A 163 22.97 -0.28 8.34
CA GLU A 163 24.11 -1.17 8.68
C GLU A 163 25.35 -0.89 7.83
N LYS A 164 25.17 -0.44 6.61
CA LYS A 164 26.28 -0.15 5.67
C LYS A 164 26.67 1.32 5.66
N SER A 165 25.72 2.23 5.90
CA SER A 165 25.96 3.68 5.88
C SER A 165 24.87 4.43 6.64
N SER A 166 25.28 5.21 7.65
CA SER A 166 24.36 6.06 8.42
C SER A 166 23.93 7.34 7.68
N ILE A 167 24.54 7.62 6.52
CA ILE A 167 24.29 8.83 5.72
C ILE A 167 23.63 8.51 4.36
N LEU A 168 23.09 7.32 4.19
CA LEU A 168 22.31 6.93 3.03
C LEU A 168 20.90 6.49 3.47
N GLY A 169 19.91 6.76 2.63
CA GLY A 169 18.51 6.38 2.81
C GLY A 169 17.84 6.01 1.51
N PHE A 170 16.53 5.76 1.57
CA PHE A 170 15.68 5.51 0.42
C PHE A 170 14.34 6.23 0.61
N PRO A 171 13.80 6.95 -0.41
CA PRO A 171 12.56 7.71 -0.26
C PRO A 171 11.33 6.80 -0.38
N ALA A 172 11.02 6.06 0.67
CA ALA A 172 9.88 5.14 0.71
C ALA A 172 9.05 5.33 1.99
N GLY A 173 8.07 4.46 2.20
CA GLY A 173 6.96 4.63 3.13
C GLY A 173 7.30 4.67 4.61
N LEU A 174 6.29 5.12 5.39
CA LEU A 174 6.39 5.37 6.82
C LEU A 174 6.04 4.15 7.68
N CYS A 175 5.20 3.24 7.16
CA CYS A 175 4.92 1.97 7.84
C CYS A 175 6.03 0.97 7.54
N THR A 176 6.74 0.53 8.56
CA THR A 176 7.96 -0.29 8.42
C THR A 176 7.70 -1.71 7.91
N SER A 177 6.47 -2.21 8.04
CA SER A 177 6.03 -3.53 7.54
C SER A 177 5.51 -3.55 6.10
N LEU A 178 5.50 -2.40 5.38
CA LEU A 178 5.15 -2.37 3.96
C LEU A 178 6.06 -3.29 3.15
N GLY A 179 5.50 -4.22 2.40
CA GLY A 179 6.28 -5.04 1.47
C GLY A 179 6.70 -4.25 0.24
N VAL A 180 8.00 -4.30 -0.11
CA VAL A 180 8.55 -3.48 -1.20
C VAL A 180 7.92 -3.81 -2.56
N GLY A 181 7.49 -5.05 -2.78
CA GLY A 181 6.86 -5.47 -4.03
C GLY A 181 5.61 -4.66 -4.34
N GLY A 182 4.65 -4.60 -3.41
CA GLY A 182 3.42 -3.83 -3.58
C GLY A 182 3.62 -2.32 -3.38
N HIS A 183 4.49 -1.91 -2.47
CA HIS A 183 4.68 -0.51 -2.13
C HIS A 183 5.27 0.31 -3.29
N ILE A 184 6.34 -0.19 -3.91
CA ILE A 184 7.00 0.50 -5.02
C ILE A 184 6.09 0.50 -6.27
N THR A 185 5.37 -0.58 -6.56
CA THR A 185 4.49 -0.64 -7.74
C THR A 185 3.40 0.43 -7.76
N GLY A 186 3.05 1.06 -6.64
CA GLY A 186 2.06 2.14 -6.60
C GLY A 186 2.64 3.52 -6.33
N GLY A 187 3.97 3.69 -6.36
CA GLY A 187 4.61 5.01 -6.18
C GLY A 187 5.62 5.08 -5.04
N ALA A 188 5.31 4.53 -3.87
CA ALA A 188 6.17 4.55 -2.68
C ALA A 188 6.49 5.97 -2.18
N TYR A 189 5.52 6.68 -1.59
CA TYR A 189 5.76 7.96 -0.94
C TYR A 189 6.25 7.81 0.50
N GLY A 190 7.01 8.80 0.98
CA GLY A 190 7.50 8.85 2.36
C GLY A 190 8.11 10.19 2.74
N THR A 191 8.82 10.24 3.89
CA THR A 191 9.35 11.48 4.47
C THR A 191 10.39 12.19 3.61
N LEU A 192 11.05 11.46 2.71
CA LEU A 192 12.10 12.01 1.83
C LEU A 192 11.57 12.49 0.47
N MET A 193 10.25 12.34 0.20
CA MET A 193 9.70 12.56 -1.14
C MET A 193 9.82 14.01 -1.64
N ARG A 194 9.78 14.99 -0.73
CA ARG A 194 9.86 16.40 -1.11
C ARG A 194 11.26 16.80 -1.58
N LYS A 195 12.28 16.05 -1.16
CA LYS A 195 13.67 16.28 -1.57
C LYS A 195 14.14 15.37 -2.70
N TYR A 196 13.65 14.13 -2.76
CA TYR A 196 14.20 13.11 -3.67
C TYR A 196 13.16 12.49 -4.60
N GLY A 197 11.91 12.91 -4.56
CA GLY A 197 10.82 12.24 -5.27
C GLY A 197 10.34 10.98 -4.54
N LEU A 198 9.52 10.20 -5.22
CA LEU A 198 8.98 8.94 -4.74
C LEU A 198 10.01 7.81 -4.83
N GLY A 199 9.72 6.67 -4.19
CA GLY A 199 10.52 5.46 -4.36
C GLY A 199 10.65 5.03 -5.82
N VAL A 200 9.57 5.12 -6.61
CA VAL A 200 9.58 4.79 -8.06
C VAL A 200 10.50 5.68 -8.89
N ASP A 201 10.72 6.93 -8.49
CA ASP A 201 11.62 7.87 -9.17
C ASP A 201 13.09 7.52 -8.92
N ASN A 202 13.34 6.64 -7.95
CA ASN A 202 14.66 6.13 -7.54
C ASN A 202 14.82 4.62 -7.81
N VAL A 203 14.08 4.06 -8.76
CA VAL A 203 14.24 2.68 -9.26
C VAL A 203 15.07 2.69 -10.54
N LEU A 204 16.13 1.89 -10.57
CA LEU A 204 17.07 1.77 -11.67
C LEU A 204 16.78 0.59 -12.58
N ASP A 205 16.39 -0.55 -11.98
CA ASP A 205 16.10 -1.80 -12.67
C ASP A 205 15.10 -2.63 -11.85
N ALA A 206 14.54 -3.68 -12.44
CA ALA A 206 13.68 -4.64 -11.77
C ALA A 206 13.79 -6.03 -12.42
N ARG A 207 13.45 -7.08 -11.67
CA ARG A 207 13.22 -8.40 -12.21
C ARG A 207 11.78 -8.80 -11.99
N ILE A 208 11.09 -9.23 -13.04
CA ILE A 208 9.67 -9.63 -13.03
C ILE A 208 9.48 -10.98 -13.69
N VAL A 209 8.56 -11.79 -13.20
CA VAL A 209 8.03 -12.96 -13.92
C VAL A 209 6.83 -12.50 -14.72
N ASP A 210 6.88 -12.65 -16.03
CA ASP A 210 5.80 -12.31 -16.97
C ASP A 210 4.67 -13.36 -16.99
N ALA A 211 3.64 -13.12 -17.80
CA ALA A 211 2.49 -14.03 -17.97
C ALA A 211 2.84 -15.40 -18.61
N ASN A 212 4.05 -15.56 -19.13
CA ASN A 212 4.57 -16.80 -19.70
C ASN A 212 5.57 -17.51 -18.76
N GLY A 213 5.77 -17.01 -17.55
CA GLY A 213 6.72 -17.56 -16.60
C GLY A 213 8.19 -17.21 -16.89
N LYS A 214 8.49 -16.23 -17.75
CA LYS A 214 9.85 -15.78 -18.03
C LYS A 214 10.28 -14.71 -17.03
N ILE A 215 11.52 -14.80 -16.54
CA ILE A 215 12.13 -13.70 -15.77
C ILE A 215 12.68 -12.67 -16.76
N LEU A 216 12.25 -11.43 -16.59
CA LEU A 216 12.67 -10.28 -17.39
C LEU A 216 13.34 -9.25 -16.48
N ASP A 217 14.51 -8.73 -16.87
CA ASP A 217 15.12 -7.51 -16.35
C ASP A 217 14.69 -6.30 -17.18
N ARG A 218 15.11 -5.08 -16.82
CA ARG A 218 14.74 -3.85 -17.55
C ARG A 218 15.05 -3.95 -19.03
N LYS A 219 16.24 -4.49 -19.40
CA LYS A 219 16.64 -4.62 -20.80
C LYS A 219 15.72 -5.54 -21.58
N SER A 220 15.37 -6.69 -21.02
CA SER A 220 14.54 -7.70 -21.68
C SER A 220 13.04 -7.38 -21.64
N MET A 221 12.55 -6.70 -20.59
CA MET A 221 11.15 -6.26 -20.54
C MET A 221 10.87 -5.01 -21.38
N GLY A 222 11.88 -4.20 -21.66
CA GLY A 222 11.77 -2.93 -22.38
C GLY A 222 11.20 -1.79 -21.55
N GLU A 223 11.36 -0.56 -22.02
CA GLU A 223 11.02 0.65 -21.26
C GLU A 223 9.52 0.81 -20.98
N ASP A 224 8.64 0.28 -21.82
CA ASP A 224 7.20 0.39 -21.61
C ASP A 224 6.72 -0.44 -20.40
N LEU A 225 7.13 -1.71 -20.30
CA LEU A 225 6.77 -2.53 -19.15
C LEU A 225 7.50 -2.03 -17.90
N PHE A 226 8.77 -1.63 -18.01
CA PHE A 226 9.50 -1.03 -16.91
C PHE A 226 8.84 0.27 -16.41
N TRP A 227 8.31 1.10 -17.32
CA TRP A 227 7.49 2.25 -16.94
C TRP A 227 6.22 1.80 -16.22
N ALA A 228 5.46 0.84 -16.75
CA ALA A 228 4.17 0.40 -16.22
C ALA A 228 4.26 -0.12 -14.77
N ILE A 229 5.31 -0.87 -14.44
CA ILE A 229 5.47 -1.45 -13.09
C ILE A 229 5.92 -0.43 -12.04
N ARG A 230 6.42 0.74 -12.45
CA ARG A 230 6.89 1.81 -11.56
C ARG A 230 5.79 2.83 -11.23
N GLY A 231 4.64 2.36 -10.70
CA GLY A 231 3.54 3.22 -10.29
C GLY A 231 2.16 2.81 -10.80
N GLY A 232 2.07 1.82 -11.71
CA GLY A 232 0.81 1.34 -12.30
C GLY A 232 0.00 0.39 -11.41
N GLY A 233 0.42 0.19 -10.17
CA GLY A 233 -0.22 -0.72 -9.21
C GLY A 233 0.27 -2.16 -9.31
N GLY A 234 0.18 -2.88 -8.20
CA GLY A 234 0.59 -4.29 -8.14
C GLY A 234 -0.45 -5.23 -8.76
N GLY A 235 0.00 -6.42 -9.18
CA GLY A 235 -0.87 -7.52 -9.61
C GLY A 235 -1.46 -7.40 -11.01
N SER A 236 -0.98 -6.47 -11.87
CA SER A 236 -1.49 -6.28 -13.23
C SER A 236 -0.57 -6.77 -14.34
N PHE A 237 0.74 -6.78 -14.14
CA PHE A 237 1.71 -6.98 -15.24
C PHE A 237 2.65 -8.17 -15.04
N GLY A 238 2.64 -8.80 -13.88
CA GLY A 238 3.54 -9.90 -13.53
C GLY A 238 3.81 -9.94 -12.03
N ILE A 239 4.71 -10.85 -11.64
CA ILE A 239 5.19 -10.99 -10.26
C ILE A 239 6.58 -10.39 -10.12
N LEU A 240 6.69 -9.28 -9.39
CA LEU A 240 7.96 -8.65 -9.09
C LEU A 240 8.80 -9.56 -8.20
N LEU A 241 10.05 -9.81 -8.61
CA LEU A 241 11.04 -10.57 -7.85
C LEU A 241 12.01 -9.65 -7.12
N TRP A 242 12.56 -8.67 -7.85
CA TRP A 242 13.60 -7.77 -7.37
C TRP A 242 13.40 -6.35 -7.87
N TRP A 243 13.84 -5.39 -7.06
CA TRP A 243 14.04 -3.99 -7.42
C TRP A 243 15.51 -3.61 -7.25
N GLN A 244 16.11 -2.95 -8.23
CA GLN A 244 17.34 -2.19 -8.05
C GLN A 244 16.99 -0.74 -7.73
N ILE A 245 17.33 -0.30 -6.54
CA ILE A 245 17.01 1.04 -6.04
C ILE A 245 18.26 1.90 -5.92
N LYS A 246 18.11 3.21 -6.21
CA LYS A 246 19.13 4.24 -5.95
C LYS A 246 18.99 4.75 -4.53
N LEU A 247 20.09 4.73 -3.77
CA LEU A 247 20.14 5.28 -2.44
C LEU A 247 20.43 6.78 -2.49
N VAL A 248 19.78 7.53 -1.59
CA VAL A 248 19.89 8.99 -1.53
C VAL A 248 20.67 9.42 -0.27
N PRO A 249 21.43 10.53 -0.33
CA PRO A 249 22.13 11.02 0.85
C PRO A 249 21.14 11.54 1.90
N VAL A 250 21.44 11.25 3.16
CA VAL A 250 20.76 11.84 4.32
C VAL A 250 21.83 12.44 5.25
N PRO A 251 21.55 13.58 5.93
CA PRO A 251 22.53 14.16 6.83
C PRO A 251 22.74 13.28 8.07
N PRO A 252 23.90 13.36 8.73
CA PRO A 252 24.18 12.62 9.95
C PRO A 252 23.23 12.98 11.10
N THR A 253 22.75 14.22 11.11
CA THR A 253 21.76 14.73 12.06
C THR A 253 20.49 15.14 11.34
N VAL A 254 19.36 14.63 11.80
CA VAL A 254 18.02 15.06 11.41
C VAL A 254 17.25 15.51 12.64
N THR A 255 16.24 16.35 12.46
CA THR A 255 15.38 16.81 13.55
C THR A 255 13.97 16.29 13.36
N VAL A 256 13.41 15.70 14.41
CA VAL A 256 11.99 15.30 14.45
C VAL A 256 11.23 16.12 15.46
N PHE A 257 9.94 16.34 15.21
CA PHE A 257 9.04 16.98 16.18
C PHE A 257 7.59 16.54 15.95
N THR A 258 6.77 16.74 16.98
CA THR A 258 5.32 16.67 16.91
C THR A 258 4.72 17.79 17.75
N VAL A 259 3.99 18.70 17.10
CA VAL A 259 3.22 19.76 17.77
C VAL A 259 1.76 19.47 17.56
N THR A 260 0.99 19.40 18.66
CA THR A 260 -0.46 19.13 18.60
C THR A 260 -1.23 20.38 19.02
N LYS A 261 -2.29 20.69 18.28
CA LYS A 261 -3.22 21.79 18.56
C LYS A 261 -4.64 21.25 18.65
N THR A 262 -5.40 21.75 19.61
CA THR A 262 -6.85 21.52 19.70
C THR A 262 -7.62 22.65 19.02
N LEU A 263 -8.95 22.49 18.86
CA LEU A 263 -9.80 23.56 18.30
C LEU A 263 -9.68 24.85 19.12
N GLU A 264 -9.64 24.72 20.44
CA GLU A 264 -9.51 25.84 21.39
C GLU A 264 -8.16 26.55 21.28
N GLN A 265 -7.13 25.82 20.78
CA GLN A 265 -5.79 26.36 20.51
C GLN A 265 -5.64 26.87 19.06
N GLY A 266 -6.74 26.99 18.32
CA GLY A 266 -6.74 27.54 16.96
C GLY A 266 -6.40 26.53 15.86
N ALA A 267 -6.62 25.23 16.06
CA ALA A 267 -6.29 24.17 15.09
C ALA A 267 -6.84 24.46 13.68
N THR A 268 -8.07 25.05 13.54
CA THR A 268 -8.67 25.38 12.25
C THR A 268 -7.80 26.35 11.46
N LYS A 269 -7.41 27.50 12.07
CA LYS A 269 -6.58 28.52 11.43
C LYS A 269 -5.17 28.02 11.11
N ILE A 270 -4.57 27.26 12.04
CA ILE A 270 -3.23 26.71 11.87
C ILE A 270 -3.23 25.67 10.74
N LEU A 271 -4.27 24.82 10.64
CA LEU A 271 -4.40 23.86 9.55
C LEU A 271 -4.68 24.55 8.22
N HIS A 272 -5.51 25.61 8.19
CA HIS A 272 -5.72 26.41 6.99
C HIS A 272 -4.37 26.98 6.50
N ARG A 273 -3.60 27.57 7.39
CA ARG A 273 -2.26 28.10 7.08
C ARG A 273 -1.28 27.03 6.60
N TRP A 274 -1.31 25.83 7.21
CA TRP A 274 -0.48 24.71 6.79
C TRP A 274 -0.71 24.34 5.31
N GLN A 275 -1.93 24.35 4.83
CA GLN A 275 -2.26 24.04 3.42
C GLN A 275 -1.56 24.99 2.45
N GLU A 276 -1.42 26.26 2.83
CA GLU A 276 -0.80 27.30 2.01
C GLU A 276 0.73 27.19 2.00
N VAL A 277 1.33 26.81 3.12
CA VAL A 277 2.79 26.85 3.28
C VAL A 277 3.48 25.51 3.06
N ALA A 278 2.87 24.40 3.46
CA ALA A 278 3.53 23.10 3.48
C ALA A 278 4.07 22.62 2.11
N PRO A 279 3.41 22.89 0.98
CA PRO A 279 3.94 22.54 -0.34
C PRO A 279 5.18 23.37 -0.74
N TYR A 280 5.33 24.57 -0.22
CA TYR A 280 6.33 25.55 -0.64
C TYR A 280 7.45 25.78 0.39
N ILE A 281 7.31 25.23 1.60
CA ILE A 281 8.34 25.30 2.63
C ILE A 281 9.59 24.54 2.17
N ASP A 282 10.75 24.78 2.83
CA ASP A 282 12.02 24.10 2.55
C ASP A 282 11.83 22.60 2.26
N GLU A 283 12.41 22.10 1.17
CA GLU A 283 12.27 20.70 0.73
C GLU A 283 12.85 19.67 1.71
N ASN A 284 13.76 20.11 2.60
CA ASN A 284 14.30 19.28 3.67
C ASN A 284 13.28 19.00 4.78
N LEU A 285 12.15 19.73 4.81
CA LEU A 285 11.09 19.54 5.79
C LEU A 285 9.92 18.75 5.21
N PHE A 286 9.65 17.58 5.78
CA PHE A 286 8.40 16.87 5.62
C PHE A 286 7.57 17.07 6.90
N ILE A 287 6.40 17.68 6.79
CA ILE A 287 5.49 17.95 7.90
C ILE A 287 4.07 17.49 7.54
N ARG A 288 3.66 16.31 8.00
CA ARG A 288 2.30 15.79 7.85
C ARG A 288 1.40 16.23 8.99
N VAL A 289 0.10 16.21 8.76
CA VAL A 289 -0.89 16.46 9.81
C VAL A 289 -1.71 15.21 10.05
N ILE A 290 -1.78 14.77 11.30
CA ILE A 290 -2.65 13.70 11.79
C ILE A 290 -3.82 14.36 12.49
N ILE A 291 -5.05 14.06 12.05
CA ILE A 291 -6.29 14.71 12.52
C ILE A 291 -7.20 13.64 13.06
N GLN A 292 -7.61 13.80 14.31
CA GLN A 292 -8.49 12.86 15.00
C GLN A 292 -9.21 13.52 16.17
N PRO A 293 -10.37 12.98 16.59
CA PRO A 293 -10.98 13.39 17.84
C PRO A 293 -10.14 12.99 19.05
N ALA A 294 -10.17 13.83 20.07
CA ALA A 294 -9.57 13.56 21.38
C ALA A 294 -10.53 14.01 22.50
N LYS A 295 -10.32 13.54 23.72
CA LYS A 295 -11.00 14.07 24.89
C LYS A 295 -10.43 15.45 25.23
N ASP A 296 -11.28 16.42 25.57
CA ASP A 296 -10.85 17.72 26.02
C ASP A 296 -10.48 17.66 27.52
N GLY A 297 -9.21 17.27 27.79
CA GLY A 297 -8.71 17.15 29.18
C GLY A 297 -9.60 16.28 30.04
N ASN A 298 -10.07 16.85 31.18
CA ASN A 298 -10.99 16.19 32.13
C ASN A 298 -12.47 16.33 31.74
N LYS A 299 -12.80 16.98 30.63
CA LYS A 299 -14.17 17.15 30.17
C LYS A 299 -14.68 15.90 29.45
N THR A 300 -15.99 15.68 29.54
CA THR A 300 -16.68 14.61 28.79
C THR A 300 -16.80 14.92 27.28
N GLN A 301 -16.58 16.18 26.90
CA GLN A 301 -16.71 16.64 25.51
C GLN A 301 -15.51 16.27 24.69
N ARG A 302 -15.72 15.83 23.44
CA ARG A 302 -14.68 15.56 22.45
C ARG A 302 -14.30 16.86 21.74
N THR A 303 -13.00 17.02 21.46
CA THR A 303 -12.47 18.05 20.57
C THR A 303 -11.71 17.40 19.42
N ILE A 304 -11.31 18.18 18.41
CA ILE A 304 -10.41 17.73 17.34
C ILE A 304 -9.00 18.15 17.69
N THR A 305 -8.06 17.23 17.44
CA THR A 305 -6.63 17.52 17.46
C THR A 305 -6.04 17.47 16.06
N THR A 306 -5.14 18.41 15.77
CA THR A 306 -4.27 18.42 14.59
C THR A 306 -2.84 18.28 15.07
N SER A 307 -2.20 17.14 14.78
CA SER A 307 -0.82 16.83 15.19
C SER A 307 0.12 16.97 14.01
N TYR A 308 0.98 17.99 14.04
CA TYR A 308 1.98 18.30 13.03
C TYR A 308 3.24 17.47 13.30
N ASN A 309 3.35 16.33 12.64
CA ASN A 309 4.40 15.34 12.83
C ASN A 309 5.42 15.41 11.69
N ALA A 310 6.70 15.62 11.99
CA ALA A 310 7.66 16.07 11.01
C ALA A 310 9.05 15.43 11.13
N VAL A 311 9.73 15.43 9.98
CA VAL A 311 11.17 15.17 9.84
C VAL A 311 11.80 16.31 9.06
N PHE A 312 12.85 16.90 9.60
CA PHE A 312 13.71 17.87 8.93
C PHE A 312 15.11 17.28 8.71
N LEU A 313 15.62 17.36 7.49
CA LEU A 313 16.94 16.86 7.12
C LEU A 313 18.01 17.90 7.49
N GLY A 314 18.27 18.04 8.77
CA GLY A 314 19.22 19.01 9.35
C GLY A 314 19.02 19.21 10.85
N GLU A 315 19.78 20.16 11.38
CA GLU A 315 19.78 20.51 12.80
C GLU A 315 18.58 21.39 13.17
N SER A 316 18.15 21.31 14.43
CA SER A 316 17.03 22.06 15.00
C SER A 316 17.18 23.58 14.87
N ARG A 317 18.39 24.10 14.93
CA ARG A 317 18.67 25.55 14.77
C ARG A 317 18.20 26.05 13.41
N THR A 318 18.52 25.32 12.34
CA THR A 318 18.10 25.64 10.97
C THR A 318 16.60 25.45 10.82
N LEU A 319 16.04 24.35 11.34
CA LEU A 319 14.60 24.10 11.34
C LEU A 319 13.82 25.27 11.96
N LEU A 320 14.24 25.76 13.12
CA LEU A 320 13.56 26.86 13.81
C LEU A 320 13.57 28.15 12.98
N GLN A 321 14.64 28.42 12.23
CA GLN A 321 14.68 29.56 11.30
C GLN A 321 13.70 29.38 10.14
N VAL A 322 13.63 28.18 9.56
CA VAL A 322 12.67 27.83 8.48
C VAL A 322 11.23 28.02 8.96
N ILE A 323 10.89 27.47 10.13
CA ILE A 323 9.53 27.58 10.70
C ILE A 323 9.19 29.03 11.05
N LYS A 324 10.10 29.77 11.69
CA LYS A 324 9.88 31.18 12.04
C LYS A 324 9.56 32.03 10.81
N LYS A 325 10.22 31.74 9.67
CA LYS A 325 10.00 32.45 8.40
C LYS A 325 8.70 32.05 7.70
N SER A 326 8.38 30.76 7.65
CA SER A 326 7.36 30.22 6.75
C SER A 326 6.06 29.81 7.45
N PHE A 327 6.12 29.37 8.72
CA PHE A 327 4.98 28.85 9.47
C PHE A 327 5.06 29.20 10.97
N PRO A 328 5.20 30.49 11.35
CA PRO A 328 5.33 30.89 12.75
C PRO A 328 4.09 30.55 13.59
N GLU A 329 2.89 30.45 12.97
CA GLU A 329 1.64 30.12 13.63
C GLU A 329 1.66 28.76 14.30
N LEU A 330 2.51 27.81 13.86
CA LEU A 330 2.70 26.51 14.50
C LEU A 330 3.20 26.66 15.94
N GLY A 331 4.00 27.70 16.22
CA GLY A 331 4.57 27.96 17.55
C GLY A 331 5.63 26.95 17.97
N LEU A 332 6.37 26.39 16.99
CA LEU A 332 7.46 25.42 17.25
C LEU A 332 8.58 26.08 18.07
N THR A 333 9.00 25.40 19.14
CA THR A 333 10.09 25.83 20.02
C THR A 333 11.23 24.80 20.01
N ARG A 334 12.40 25.19 20.58
CA ARG A 334 13.53 24.25 20.72
C ARG A 334 13.20 23.02 21.56
N LYS A 335 12.28 23.16 22.52
CA LYS A 335 11.87 22.06 23.42
C LYS A 335 11.07 20.97 22.67
N ASP A 336 10.40 21.32 21.59
CA ASP A 336 9.63 20.39 20.78
C ASP A 336 10.52 19.57 19.83
N CYS A 337 11.75 20.04 19.59
CA CYS A 337 12.68 19.48 18.62
C CYS A 337 13.60 18.42 19.24
N GLN A 338 13.65 17.24 18.61
CA GLN A 338 14.58 16.17 18.95
C GLN A 338 15.54 15.95 17.78
N GLU A 339 16.84 16.23 17.98
CA GLU A 339 17.89 15.87 17.04
C GLU A 339 18.24 14.39 17.18
N THR A 340 18.38 13.71 16.05
CA THR A 340 18.63 12.26 16.01
C THR A 340 19.24 11.84 14.67
N SER A 341 19.55 10.56 14.48
CA SER A 341 19.95 10.00 13.18
C SER A 341 18.72 9.73 12.29
N TRP A 342 18.94 9.65 10.97
CA TRP A 342 17.87 9.33 10.03
C TRP A 342 17.15 8.02 10.38
N ILE A 343 17.87 6.95 10.74
CA ILE A 343 17.23 5.67 11.09
C ILE A 343 16.33 5.79 12.33
N LYS A 344 16.71 6.60 13.32
CA LYS A 344 15.87 6.88 14.49
C LYS A 344 14.65 7.73 14.12
N SER A 345 14.75 8.61 13.13
CA SER A 345 13.60 9.37 12.63
C SER A 345 12.57 8.45 11.95
N VAL A 346 13.01 7.38 11.30
CA VAL A 346 12.10 6.33 10.76
C VAL A 346 11.28 5.70 11.88
N LEU A 347 11.91 5.34 12.99
CA LEU A 347 11.20 4.79 14.16
C LEU A 347 10.23 5.81 14.77
N TYR A 348 10.66 7.06 14.91
CA TYR A 348 9.82 8.14 15.43
C TYR A 348 8.53 8.32 14.62
N ILE A 349 8.66 8.42 13.30
CA ILE A 349 7.52 8.60 12.39
C ILE A 349 6.60 7.37 12.36
N ALA A 350 7.15 6.17 12.55
CA ALA A 350 6.39 4.93 12.67
C ALA A 350 5.72 4.74 14.04
N GLY A 351 5.94 5.68 15.00
CA GLY A 351 5.29 5.67 16.32
C GLY A 351 5.96 4.77 17.35
N PHE A 352 7.20 4.35 17.12
CA PHE A 352 7.95 3.60 18.13
C PHE A 352 8.47 4.51 19.24
N PRO A 353 8.55 4.03 20.50
CA PRO A 353 9.22 4.73 21.58
C PRO A 353 10.67 5.10 21.22
N SER A 354 11.17 6.24 21.74
CA SER A 354 12.53 6.74 21.46
C SER A 354 13.64 5.77 21.89
N THR A 355 13.37 4.94 22.88
CA THR A 355 14.28 3.90 23.39
C THR A 355 14.37 2.67 22.50
N THR A 356 13.48 2.52 21.51
CA THR A 356 13.44 1.34 20.63
C THR A 356 14.71 1.23 19.80
N PRO A 357 15.38 0.06 19.81
CA PRO A 357 16.56 -0.16 19.00
C PRO A 357 16.20 -0.32 17.52
N PRO A 358 17.04 0.13 16.55
CA PRO A 358 16.77 0.04 15.12
C PRO A 358 16.52 -1.39 14.60
N GLU A 359 17.05 -2.41 15.26
CA GLU A 359 16.90 -3.83 14.93
C GLU A 359 15.43 -4.28 14.93
N ILE A 360 14.52 -3.55 15.58
CA ILE A 360 13.07 -3.80 15.52
C ILE A 360 12.55 -3.81 14.08
N LEU A 361 13.19 -3.04 13.19
CA LEU A 361 12.83 -2.93 11.78
C LEU A 361 12.98 -4.27 11.02
N LEU A 362 13.84 -5.16 11.51
CA LEU A 362 14.03 -6.51 10.95
C LEU A 362 12.87 -7.47 11.24
N LYS A 363 12.02 -7.15 12.21
CA LYS A 363 10.87 -8.02 12.54
C LYS A 363 9.83 -8.08 11.42
N GLY A 364 9.71 -7.03 10.60
CA GLY A 364 8.80 -6.97 9.44
C GLY A 364 7.32 -7.16 9.78
N LYS A 365 6.93 -7.02 11.05
CA LYS A 365 5.54 -7.18 11.51
C LYS A 365 4.83 -5.83 11.53
N PRO A 366 3.54 -5.79 11.16
CA PRO A 366 2.75 -4.57 11.27
C PRO A 366 2.59 -4.16 12.73
N THR A 367 2.79 -2.86 13.01
CA THR A 367 2.50 -2.24 14.32
C THR A 367 1.03 -1.85 14.45
N PHE A 368 0.33 -1.74 13.32
CA PHE A 368 -1.08 -1.42 13.24
C PHE A 368 -1.80 -2.56 12.52
N LYS A 369 -2.75 -3.20 13.18
CA LYS A 369 -3.55 -4.29 12.62
C LYS A 369 -4.96 -4.16 13.18
N ASN A 370 -5.89 -3.67 12.36
CA ASN A 370 -7.27 -3.36 12.76
C ASN A 370 -8.24 -3.65 11.62
N SER A 371 -9.53 -3.70 11.93
CA SER A 371 -10.57 -3.60 10.93
C SER A 371 -10.78 -2.15 10.54
N PHE A 372 -10.76 -1.84 9.24
CA PHE A 372 -10.95 -0.48 8.75
C PHE A 372 -11.53 -0.41 7.33
N LYS A 373 -12.12 0.72 6.98
CA LYS A 373 -12.31 1.18 5.61
C LYS A 373 -11.50 2.46 5.41
N ALA A 374 -10.88 2.60 4.25
CA ALA A 374 -10.08 3.75 3.90
C ALA A 374 -10.46 4.33 2.54
N LYS A 375 -10.17 5.62 2.35
CA LYS A 375 -10.28 6.35 1.09
C LYS A 375 -9.14 7.35 0.97
N SER A 376 -8.98 7.94 -0.21
CA SER A 376 -7.98 8.99 -0.42
C SER A 376 -8.46 10.03 -1.41
N ASP A 377 -7.91 11.24 -1.27
CA ASP A 377 -8.06 12.35 -2.21
C ASP A 377 -6.74 13.10 -2.38
N PHE A 378 -6.65 13.88 -3.45
CA PHE A 378 -5.61 14.88 -3.65
C PHE A 378 -6.24 16.27 -3.64
N VAL A 379 -5.55 17.24 -3.04
CA VAL A 379 -6.00 18.62 -2.89
C VAL A 379 -5.09 19.53 -3.70
N ARG A 380 -5.71 20.43 -4.45
CA ARG A 380 -5.02 21.38 -5.34
C ARG A 380 -5.23 22.84 -4.93
N GLU A 381 -6.25 23.11 -4.13
CA GLU A 381 -6.59 24.43 -3.58
C GLU A 381 -6.86 24.29 -2.08
N PRO A 382 -6.49 25.27 -1.23
CA PRO A 382 -6.75 25.20 0.20
C PRO A 382 -8.24 25.07 0.50
N ILE A 383 -8.60 24.15 1.40
CA ILE A 383 -9.94 24.00 1.94
C ILE A 383 -10.22 25.22 2.84
N PRO A 384 -11.30 25.99 2.62
CA PRO A 384 -11.60 27.16 3.46
C PRO A 384 -11.94 26.77 4.89
N GLU A 385 -11.77 27.69 5.84
CA GLU A 385 -12.03 27.44 7.26
C GLU A 385 -13.46 26.90 7.50
N THR A 386 -14.46 27.42 6.77
CA THR A 386 -15.85 26.92 6.82
C THR A 386 -15.98 25.45 6.40
N GLY A 387 -15.18 25.01 5.42
CA GLY A 387 -15.06 23.61 5.02
C GLY A 387 -14.40 22.76 6.09
N LEU A 388 -13.39 23.29 6.78
CA LEU A 388 -12.77 22.62 7.92
C LEU A 388 -13.72 22.47 9.11
N GLU A 389 -14.49 23.52 9.43
CA GLU A 389 -15.49 23.48 10.51
C GLU A 389 -16.56 22.41 10.25
N GLY A 390 -17.08 22.32 9.05
CA GLY A 390 -17.99 21.23 8.68
C GLY A 390 -17.34 19.85 8.71
N LEU A 391 -16.04 19.75 8.46
CA LEU A 391 -15.26 18.51 8.61
C LEU A 391 -15.18 18.09 10.08
N TRP A 392 -14.93 19.04 11.01
CA TRP A 392 -14.87 18.75 12.46
C TRP A 392 -16.14 18.12 12.99
N GLN A 393 -17.30 18.66 12.61
CA GLN A 393 -18.60 18.11 13.02
C GLN A 393 -18.75 16.64 12.63
N ARG A 394 -18.27 16.27 11.42
CA ARG A 394 -18.34 14.89 10.93
C ARG A 394 -17.38 13.97 11.65
N LEU A 395 -16.14 14.42 11.89
CA LEU A 395 -15.17 13.62 12.63
C LEU A 395 -15.63 13.37 14.07
N LEU A 396 -16.26 14.35 14.73
CA LEU A 396 -16.77 14.21 16.08
C LEU A 396 -17.96 13.22 16.18
N SER A 397 -18.66 12.94 15.08
CA SER A 397 -19.80 12.00 15.05
C SER A 397 -19.40 10.52 14.88
N GLU A 398 -18.11 10.22 14.66
CA GLU A 398 -17.59 8.85 14.50
C GLU A 398 -16.74 8.45 15.71
N ASP A 399 -16.69 7.16 16.00
CA ASP A 399 -16.00 6.64 17.19
C ASP A 399 -14.48 6.77 17.06
N SER A 400 -13.90 6.28 15.96
CA SER A 400 -12.46 6.24 15.73
C SER A 400 -12.09 6.67 14.30
N PRO A 401 -12.43 7.90 13.88
CA PRO A 401 -11.99 8.42 12.60
C PRO A 401 -10.54 8.89 12.71
N LEU A 402 -9.82 8.72 11.60
CA LEU A 402 -8.46 9.21 11.48
C LEU A 402 -8.26 9.80 10.08
N MET A 403 -7.68 10.99 10.00
CA MET A 403 -7.20 11.54 8.74
C MET A 403 -5.70 11.81 8.82
N ILE A 404 -4.99 11.58 7.71
CA ILE A 404 -3.58 11.92 7.59
C ILE A 404 -3.39 12.72 6.30
N TRP A 405 -2.91 13.97 6.43
CA TRP A 405 -2.62 14.86 5.33
C TRP A 405 -1.12 14.92 5.12
N ASN A 406 -0.66 14.54 3.91
CA ASN A 406 0.76 14.46 3.58
C ASN A 406 1.12 15.52 2.55
N PRO A 407 2.10 16.40 2.81
CA PRO A 407 2.46 17.51 1.93
C PRO A 407 3.11 17.01 0.64
N TYR A 408 2.89 17.76 -0.44
CA TYR A 408 3.57 17.62 -1.73
C TYR A 408 4.53 18.79 -1.94
N GLY A 409 4.80 19.19 -3.16
CA GLY A 409 5.75 20.25 -3.48
C GLY A 409 7.21 19.78 -3.47
N GLY A 410 8.15 20.70 -3.51
CA GLY A 410 9.57 20.40 -3.68
C GLY A 410 9.83 19.55 -4.93
N LYS A 411 10.69 18.53 -4.83
CA LYS A 411 11.04 17.62 -5.93
C LYS A 411 9.82 16.99 -6.64
N MET A 412 8.71 16.80 -5.92
CA MET A 412 7.47 16.26 -6.50
C MET A 412 6.92 17.11 -7.64
N SER A 413 7.16 18.42 -7.63
CA SER A 413 6.69 19.35 -8.67
C SER A 413 7.58 19.40 -9.91
N GLU A 414 8.77 18.79 -9.87
CA GLU A 414 9.70 18.76 -10.99
C GLU A 414 9.46 17.60 -11.96
N PHE A 415 8.75 16.55 -11.49
CA PHE A 415 8.42 15.40 -12.32
C PHE A 415 7.16 15.67 -13.15
N SER A 416 7.18 15.24 -14.41
CA SER A 416 6.00 15.20 -15.25
C SER A 416 5.00 14.14 -14.74
N GLU A 417 3.71 14.36 -14.98
CA GLU A 417 2.67 13.36 -14.71
C GLU A 417 2.87 12.04 -15.47
N SER A 418 3.63 12.05 -16.57
CA SER A 418 3.90 10.91 -17.43
C SER A 418 5.26 10.22 -17.20
N ASP A 419 6.14 10.74 -16.34
CA ASP A 419 7.45 10.13 -16.05
C ASP A 419 7.31 8.74 -15.39
N SER A 420 6.23 8.54 -14.69
CA SER A 420 5.78 7.25 -14.18
C SER A 420 4.26 7.14 -14.28
N PRO A 421 3.66 5.96 -14.14
CA PRO A 421 2.20 5.83 -14.07
C PRO A 421 1.54 6.63 -12.95
N PHE A 422 2.27 6.94 -11.85
CA PHE A 422 1.80 7.78 -10.75
C PHE A 422 1.73 9.25 -11.17
N PRO A 423 0.53 9.83 -11.44
CA PRO A 423 0.41 11.13 -12.11
C PRO A 423 0.28 12.32 -11.16
N HIS A 424 0.17 12.09 -9.86
CA HIS A 424 -0.12 13.14 -8.87
C HIS A 424 1.16 13.90 -8.52
N ARG A 425 1.48 14.90 -9.32
CA ARG A 425 2.76 15.64 -9.32
C ARG A 425 2.52 17.14 -9.14
N ASN A 426 3.01 17.96 -10.04
CA ASN A 426 2.88 19.41 -9.99
C ASN A 426 1.43 19.88 -9.79
N GLY A 427 1.24 20.94 -9.00
CA GLY A 427 -0.07 21.50 -8.65
C GLY A 427 -0.82 20.73 -7.55
N THR A 428 -0.29 19.62 -7.03
CA THR A 428 -0.82 18.95 -5.84
C THR A 428 -0.26 19.61 -4.58
N LEU A 429 -1.12 20.13 -3.72
CA LEU A 429 -0.71 20.69 -2.42
C LEU A 429 -0.42 19.58 -1.40
N TYR A 430 -1.34 18.65 -1.27
CA TYR A 430 -1.21 17.51 -0.35
C TYR A 430 -2.17 16.39 -0.72
N LYS A 431 -1.94 15.22 -0.13
CA LYS A 431 -2.79 14.04 -0.21
C LYS A 431 -3.47 13.79 1.12
N ILE A 432 -4.76 13.44 1.08
CA ILE A 432 -5.56 13.03 2.23
C ILE A 432 -5.69 11.51 2.25
N GLN A 433 -5.47 10.91 3.41
CA GLN A 433 -5.90 9.56 3.76
C GLN A 433 -7.04 9.68 4.78
N TYR A 434 -8.15 9.01 4.49
CA TYR A 434 -9.30 8.88 5.39
C TYR A 434 -9.34 7.47 5.93
N LEU A 435 -9.62 7.30 7.21
CA LEU A 435 -9.79 6.02 7.87
C LEU A 435 -10.98 6.08 8.83
N SER A 436 -11.83 5.07 8.77
CA SER A 436 -12.73 4.70 9.86
C SER A 436 -12.28 3.34 10.37
N ILE A 437 -12.00 3.26 11.67
CA ILE A 437 -11.36 2.10 12.32
C ILE A 437 -12.35 1.54 13.34
N TRP A 438 -12.47 0.21 13.42
CA TRP A 438 -13.30 -0.44 14.43
C TRP A 438 -12.64 -1.69 14.98
N GLN A 439 -13.12 -2.11 16.16
CA GLN A 439 -12.60 -3.28 16.85
C GLN A 439 -13.10 -4.57 16.19
N GLU A 440 -12.34 -5.64 16.38
CA GLU A 440 -12.79 -6.97 16.02
C GLU A 440 -14.07 -7.33 16.81
N GLY A 441 -15.05 -7.95 16.14
CA GLY A 441 -16.35 -8.28 16.75
C GLY A 441 -17.38 -7.14 16.74
N GLU A 442 -17.07 -5.97 16.12
CA GLU A 442 -18.04 -4.90 15.91
C GLU A 442 -19.28 -5.41 15.15
N LYS A 443 -20.46 -5.21 15.77
CA LYS A 443 -21.74 -5.71 15.22
C LYS A 443 -22.29 -4.85 14.09
N ASN A 444 -21.98 -3.55 14.09
CA ASN A 444 -22.53 -2.59 13.12
C ASN A 444 -21.43 -2.01 12.21
N VAL A 445 -20.71 -2.89 11.51
CA VAL A 445 -19.69 -2.49 10.54
C VAL A 445 -20.23 -1.54 9.46
N ALA A 446 -21.50 -1.71 9.06
CA ALA A 446 -22.14 -0.86 8.05
C ALA A 446 -22.14 0.62 8.47
N LYS A 447 -22.33 0.95 9.76
CA LYS A 447 -22.27 2.32 10.30
C LYS A 447 -20.95 3.01 9.93
N HIS A 448 -19.82 2.34 10.14
CA HIS A 448 -18.48 2.88 9.87
C HIS A 448 -18.21 3.07 8.38
N VAL A 449 -18.64 2.09 7.58
CA VAL A 449 -18.50 2.16 6.11
C VAL A 449 -19.37 3.28 5.53
N ASP A 450 -20.61 3.42 5.98
CA ASP A 450 -21.52 4.49 5.53
C ASP A 450 -21.04 5.88 5.99
N TRP A 451 -20.48 5.97 7.21
CA TRP A 451 -19.91 7.22 7.70
C TRP A 451 -18.75 7.70 6.81
N ILE A 452 -17.78 6.85 6.51
CA ILE A 452 -16.63 7.27 5.68
C ILE A 452 -17.05 7.61 4.24
N ARG A 453 -18.09 6.95 3.69
CA ARG A 453 -18.70 7.30 2.40
C ARG A 453 -19.35 8.68 2.44
N LYS A 454 -20.09 9.01 3.51
CA LYS A 454 -20.69 10.33 3.72
C LYS A 454 -19.62 11.41 3.87
N LEU A 455 -18.56 11.13 4.64
CA LEU A 455 -17.41 12.04 4.76
C LEU A 455 -16.74 12.27 3.42
N TYR A 456 -16.48 11.21 2.66
CA TYR A 456 -15.91 11.30 1.33
C TYR A 456 -16.76 12.16 0.38
N ASN A 457 -18.08 12.00 0.42
CA ASN A 457 -19.00 12.82 -0.37
C ASN A 457 -18.97 14.28 0.05
N TYR A 458 -18.92 14.58 1.37
CA TYR A 458 -18.77 15.94 1.88
C TYR A 458 -17.51 16.62 1.34
N MET A 459 -16.41 15.90 1.23
CA MET A 459 -15.13 16.44 0.75
C MET A 459 -15.11 16.74 -0.75
N SER A 460 -16.10 16.29 -1.52
CA SER A 460 -16.13 16.44 -2.99
C SER A 460 -15.92 17.87 -3.51
N PRO A 461 -16.48 18.94 -2.92
CA PRO A 461 -16.22 20.30 -3.38
C PRO A 461 -14.78 20.80 -3.19
N TYR A 462 -14.05 20.20 -2.24
CA TYR A 462 -12.76 20.69 -1.72
C TYR A 462 -11.54 19.95 -2.26
N VAL A 463 -11.73 18.89 -3.05
CA VAL A 463 -10.65 18.05 -3.56
C VAL A 463 -10.53 18.12 -5.06
N SER A 464 -9.54 17.46 -5.64
CA SER A 464 -9.32 17.42 -7.11
C SER A 464 -10.59 17.02 -7.87
N LYS A 465 -10.77 17.60 -9.05
CA LYS A 465 -11.95 17.40 -9.94
C LYS A 465 -11.49 17.05 -11.35
N PHE A 466 -12.29 16.27 -12.06
CA PHE A 466 -12.12 15.94 -13.48
C PHE A 466 -10.76 15.30 -13.85
N PRO A 467 -10.36 14.19 -13.24
CA PRO A 467 -11.13 13.33 -12.30
C PRO A 467 -10.91 13.74 -10.83
N ARG A 468 -11.78 13.26 -9.94
CA ARG A 468 -11.48 13.19 -8.52
C ARG A 468 -10.43 12.12 -8.32
N GLU A 469 -9.21 12.52 -7.95
CA GLU A 469 -8.02 11.69 -7.91
C GLU A 469 -7.97 10.83 -6.64
N ALA A 470 -7.34 9.65 -6.72
CA ALA A 470 -7.12 8.76 -5.59
C ALA A 470 -5.72 8.11 -5.69
N TYR A 471 -5.22 7.58 -4.57
CA TYR A 471 -3.92 6.92 -4.51
C TYR A 471 -4.07 5.40 -4.63
N VAL A 472 -3.43 4.78 -5.62
CA VAL A 472 -3.59 3.36 -5.93
C VAL A 472 -3.19 2.43 -4.78
N ASN A 473 -2.21 2.79 -3.94
CA ASN A 473 -1.86 2.00 -2.75
C ASN A 473 -2.81 2.22 -1.56
N TYR A 474 -3.71 3.20 -1.64
CA TYR A 474 -4.85 3.34 -0.73
C TYR A 474 -6.10 2.82 -1.43
N ARG A 475 -6.03 1.54 -1.83
CA ARG A 475 -7.05 0.84 -2.61
C ARG A 475 -8.45 1.07 -2.05
N ASP A 476 -9.40 1.35 -2.96
CA ASP A 476 -10.80 1.61 -2.61
C ASP A 476 -11.73 1.04 -3.68
N LEU A 477 -12.39 -0.08 -3.37
CA LEU A 477 -13.32 -0.75 -4.30
C LEU A 477 -14.62 0.02 -4.51
N ASP A 478 -14.94 1.03 -3.68
CA ASP A 478 -16.09 1.92 -3.94
C ASP A 478 -15.90 2.79 -5.20
N LEU A 479 -14.68 2.92 -5.73
CA LEU A 479 -14.40 3.66 -6.96
C LEU A 479 -14.83 2.89 -8.22
N GLY A 480 -15.13 1.61 -8.08
CA GLY A 480 -15.49 0.66 -9.14
C GLY A 480 -14.61 -0.58 -9.08
N ILE A 481 -15.13 -1.67 -9.61
CA ILE A 481 -14.47 -2.98 -9.67
C ILE A 481 -14.60 -3.58 -11.07
N ASN A 482 -13.64 -4.40 -11.43
CA ASN A 482 -13.76 -5.29 -12.59
C ASN A 482 -14.80 -6.37 -12.30
N THR A 483 -15.59 -6.75 -13.31
CA THR A 483 -16.59 -7.78 -13.15
C THR A 483 -16.01 -9.18 -13.35
N LYS A 484 -16.71 -10.19 -12.80
CA LYS A 484 -16.36 -11.59 -12.99
C LYS A 484 -16.43 -11.94 -14.48
N ASN A 485 -15.39 -12.60 -14.99
CA ASN A 485 -15.27 -13.09 -16.37
C ASN A 485 -15.07 -12.03 -17.48
N SER A 486 -15.17 -10.73 -17.21
CA SER A 486 -14.86 -9.71 -18.21
C SER A 486 -14.30 -8.45 -17.56
N THR A 487 -13.01 -8.20 -17.76
CA THR A 487 -12.40 -6.94 -17.34
C THR A 487 -12.59 -5.94 -18.47
N SER A 488 -13.68 -5.19 -18.44
CA SER A 488 -13.98 -4.19 -19.45
C SER A 488 -13.15 -2.92 -19.27
N TYR A 489 -12.57 -2.41 -20.37
CA TYR A 489 -11.91 -1.09 -20.36
C TYR A 489 -12.86 0.02 -19.87
N ILE A 490 -14.12 -0.01 -20.29
CA ILE A 490 -15.11 1.01 -19.92
C ILE A 490 -15.38 0.98 -18.42
N GLU A 491 -15.63 -0.20 -17.84
CA GLU A 491 -15.85 -0.36 -16.40
C GLU A 491 -14.59 0.03 -15.61
N ALA A 492 -13.42 -0.46 -16.03
CA ALA A 492 -12.15 -0.15 -15.38
C ALA A 492 -11.79 1.34 -15.45
N SER A 493 -12.27 2.09 -16.44
CA SER A 493 -12.03 3.52 -16.57
C SER A 493 -12.60 4.32 -15.39
N ALA A 494 -13.65 3.83 -14.72
CA ALA A 494 -14.24 4.50 -13.56
C ALA A 494 -13.24 4.69 -12.40
N TRP A 495 -12.42 3.67 -12.12
CA TRP A 495 -11.36 3.74 -11.11
C TRP A 495 -9.99 4.07 -11.73
N GLY A 496 -9.74 3.66 -12.96
CA GLY A 496 -8.46 3.80 -13.64
C GLY A 496 -8.03 5.25 -13.83
N TYR A 497 -8.93 6.11 -14.29
CA TYR A 497 -8.65 7.54 -14.42
C TYR A 497 -8.46 8.24 -13.08
N ARG A 498 -9.05 7.76 -12.00
CA ARG A 498 -8.85 8.34 -10.66
C ARG A 498 -7.46 8.06 -10.12
N TYR A 499 -6.93 6.85 -10.38
CA TYR A 499 -5.58 6.48 -9.94
C TYR A 499 -4.49 6.99 -10.89
N PHE A 500 -4.73 6.99 -12.21
CA PHE A 500 -3.67 7.14 -13.20
C PHE A 500 -3.87 8.30 -14.17
N LYS A 501 -4.99 9.01 -14.13
CA LYS A 501 -5.32 10.09 -15.07
C LYS A 501 -5.14 9.61 -16.53
N GLY A 502 -4.51 10.41 -17.38
CA GLY A 502 -4.22 10.07 -18.78
C GLY A 502 -3.29 8.86 -18.96
N ASN A 503 -2.49 8.52 -17.94
CA ASN A 503 -1.59 7.35 -17.96
C ASN A 503 -2.35 6.01 -18.00
N PHE A 504 -3.63 5.98 -17.59
CA PHE A 504 -4.45 4.78 -17.65
C PHE A 504 -4.50 4.19 -19.06
N ASN A 505 -4.67 5.01 -20.09
CA ASN A 505 -4.71 4.55 -21.48
C ASN A 505 -3.39 3.88 -21.91
N LYS A 506 -2.25 4.44 -21.49
CA LYS A 506 -0.93 3.85 -21.77
C LYS A 506 -0.75 2.52 -21.03
N LEU A 507 -1.18 2.44 -19.77
CA LEU A 507 -1.16 1.19 -18.98
C LEU A 507 -1.97 0.08 -19.66
N VAL A 508 -3.18 0.39 -20.14
CA VAL A 508 -4.04 -0.57 -20.86
C VAL A 508 -3.38 -1.07 -22.16
N LYS A 509 -2.78 -0.17 -22.96
CA LYS A 509 -2.04 -0.54 -24.17
C LYS A 509 -0.85 -1.46 -23.86
N ILE A 510 -0.11 -1.19 -22.78
CA ILE A 510 1.01 -2.03 -22.35
C ILE A 510 0.49 -3.39 -21.90
N LYS A 511 -0.57 -3.42 -21.06
CA LYS A 511 -1.20 -4.67 -20.61
C LYS A 511 -1.63 -5.56 -21.77
N THR A 512 -2.26 -4.98 -22.79
CA THR A 512 -2.70 -5.69 -24.00
C THR A 512 -1.55 -6.41 -24.71
N ARG A 513 -0.33 -5.80 -24.71
CA ARG A 513 0.85 -6.42 -25.35
C ARG A 513 1.52 -7.48 -24.47
N VAL A 514 1.63 -7.25 -23.15
CA VAL A 514 2.44 -8.09 -22.27
C VAL A 514 1.67 -9.20 -21.59
N ASP A 515 0.35 -9.05 -21.45
CA ASP A 515 -0.54 -10.04 -20.87
C ASP A 515 -1.94 -9.99 -21.52
N PRO A 516 -2.04 -10.31 -22.83
CA PRO A 516 -3.30 -10.27 -23.58
C PRO A 516 -4.34 -11.26 -23.05
N GLU A 517 -3.89 -12.38 -22.46
CA GLU A 517 -4.77 -13.40 -21.85
C GLU A 517 -5.25 -13.00 -20.45
N ASN A 518 -4.81 -11.84 -19.94
CA ASN A 518 -5.17 -11.32 -18.63
C ASN A 518 -4.91 -12.32 -17.47
N VAL A 519 -3.75 -12.96 -17.50
CA VAL A 519 -3.30 -13.92 -16.46
C VAL A 519 -3.26 -13.24 -15.09
N PHE A 520 -2.70 -12.02 -15.05
CA PHE A 520 -2.62 -11.21 -13.83
C PHE A 520 -3.80 -10.26 -13.75
N ARG A 521 -4.82 -10.68 -12.99
CA ARG A 521 -6.06 -9.91 -12.82
C ARG A 521 -6.56 -9.93 -11.38
N HIS A 522 -7.25 -8.87 -11.01
CA HIS A 522 -7.95 -8.70 -9.75
C HIS A 522 -9.03 -7.61 -9.89
N GLU A 523 -9.75 -7.32 -8.84
CA GLU A 523 -10.91 -6.41 -8.80
C GLU A 523 -10.63 -5.00 -9.37
N GLN A 524 -9.38 -4.54 -9.34
CA GLN A 524 -8.94 -3.26 -9.96
C GLN A 524 -7.59 -3.44 -10.69
N SER A 525 -7.38 -4.54 -11.37
CA SER A 525 -6.23 -4.71 -12.27
C SER A 525 -6.46 -3.99 -13.60
N ILE A 526 -5.38 -3.49 -14.18
CA ILE A 526 -5.39 -2.89 -15.52
C ILE A 526 -5.87 -3.94 -16.52
N PRO A 527 -6.94 -3.68 -17.31
CA PRO A 527 -7.45 -4.62 -18.31
C PRO A 527 -6.63 -4.58 -19.60
N PRO A 528 -6.55 -5.68 -20.37
CA PRO A 528 -6.23 -5.61 -21.78
C PRO A 528 -7.40 -5.06 -22.58
N LEU A 529 -7.15 -4.53 -23.78
CA LEU A 529 -8.20 -4.26 -24.77
C LEU A 529 -8.71 -5.59 -25.34
N PRO A 530 -9.99 -5.66 -25.73
CA PRO A 530 -10.50 -6.81 -26.49
C PRO A 530 -9.67 -6.99 -27.77
N VAL A 531 -9.28 -8.24 -28.05
CA VAL A 531 -8.62 -8.65 -29.30
C VAL A 531 -9.65 -8.78 -30.39
#